data_d4d370a9dab0b1088218312590129ed8
#
_entry.id   d4d370a9dab0b1088218312590129ed8
#
_cell.length_a   1.000
_cell.length_b   1.000
_cell.length_c   1.000
_cell.angle_alpha   90.00
_cell.angle_beta   90.00
_cell.angle_gamma   90.00
#
_symmetry.space_group_name_H-M   'P 1'
#
loop_
_entity.id
_entity.type
_entity.pdbx_description
1 polymer ?
#
loop_
_entity_poly.entity_id
_entity_poly.type
_entity_poly.pdbx_seq_one_letter_code
_entity_poly.pdbx_strand_id
1 'polypeptide(L)'
;MSDEHAAYRSIAKGYAAHSTVNHQSKEYAHGPVHNNTAESFGALIERAKQGVFHYMSRKHTSRYLDEIRFRWDHRLPEEKLTRAGIKKIIMRPLPVMDLLRAVLSQAVGKVLQRTVEGSVVDKEYPLLQNQQPSFCR
;
A
#
# COMPACT_ATOMS: atom_id res chain seq x y z
N MET A 1 13.93 0.62 -9.96
CA MET A 1 14.09 -0.80 -10.26
C MET A 1 12.91 -1.26 -11.09
N SER A 2 13.13 -2.15 -12.05
CA SER A 2 12.06 -2.76 -12.87
C SER A 2 12.49 -4.15 -13.31
N ASP A 3 11.57 -4.87 -13.98
CA ASP A 3 11.92 -6.05 -14.75
C ASP A 3 12.63 -5.68 -16.06
N GLU A 4 12.96 -6.69 -16.88
CA GLU A 4 13.70 -6.53 -18.14
C GLU A 4 12.86 -6.01 -19.32
N HIS A 5 11.56 -5.67 -19.12
CA HIS A 5 10.69 -5.28 -20.22
C HIS A 5 11.18 -4.01 -20.92
N ALA A 6 11.22 -4.03 -22.26
CA ALA A 6 11.81 -2.99 -23.10
C ALA A 6 11.22 -1.58 -22.86
N ALA A 7 9.93 -1.50 -22.48
CA ALA A 7 9.26 -0.23 -22.19
C ALA A 7 9.94 0.57 -21.07
N TYR A 8 10.54 -0.12 -20.08
CA TYR A 8 11.19 0.55 -18.94
C TYR A 8 12.51 1.22 -19.31
N ARG A 9 13.17 0.80 -20.41
CA ARG A 9 14.44 1.41 -20.86
C ARG A 9 14.26 2.87 -21.29
N SER A 10 13.12 3.22 -21.88
CA SER A 10 12.83 4.60 -22.29
C SER A 10 12.52 5.50 -21.09
N ILE A 11 11.78 4.97 -20.12
CA ILE A 11 11.39 5.68 -18.90
C ILE A 11 12.61 5.87 -17.99
N ALA A 12 13.49 4.87 -17.92
CA ALA A 12 14.70 4.87 -17.10
C ALA A 12 15.64 6.05 -17.34
N LYS A 13 15.66 6.61 -18.55
CA LYS A 13 16.50 7.77 -18.92
C LYS A 13 16.20 9.03 -18.09
N GLY A 14 15.03 9.13 -17.50
CA GLY A 14 14.63 10.25 -16.64
C GLY A 14 15.03 10.11 -15.16
N TYR A 15 15.64 9.00 -14.76
CA TYR A 15 16.00 8.73 -13.37
C TYR A 15 17.51 8.69 -13.16
N ALA A 16 17.97 9.11 -11.99
CA ALA A 16 19.40 9.15 -11.64
C ALA A 16 20.06 7.75 -11.62
N ALA A 17 19.29 6.70 -11.31
CA ALA A 17 19.74 5.31 -11.35
C ALA A 17 18.58 4.37 -11.67
N HIS A 18 18.86 3.36 -12.49
CA HIS A 18 17.90 2.31 -12.84
C HIS A 18 18.59 0.95 -12.81
N SER A 19 18.05 0.02 -12.01
CA SER A 19 18.52 -1.37 -11.93
C SER A 19 17.41 -2.30 -12.41
N THR A 20 17.78 -3.34 -13.15
CA THR A 20 16.85 -4.34 -13.69
C THR A 20 17.15 -5.71 -13.10
N VAL A 21 16.12 -6.53 -12.95
CA VAL A 21 16.22 -7.94 -12.53
C VAL A 21 15.70 -8.78 -13.69
N ASN A 22 16.42 -9.86 -14.02
CA ASN A 22 16.10 -10.74 -15.14
C ASN A 22 15.35 -11.98 -14.65
N HIS A 23 14.02 -11.98 -14.81
CA HIS A 23 13.15 -13.10 -14.42
C HIS A 23 13.31 -14.34 -15.34
N GLN A 24 13.74 -14.16 -16.61
CA GLN A 24 13.94 -15.27 -17.54
C GLN A 24 15.12 -16.14 -17.12
N SER A 25 16.15 -15.54 -16.50
CA SER A 25 17.27 -16.26 -15.91
C SER A 25 17.00 -16.78 -14.50
N LYS A 26 15.74 -16.74 -14.02
CA LYS A 26 15.35 -17.10 -12.64
C LYS A 26 16.03 -16.25 -11.56
N GLU A 27 16.48 -15.07 -11.93
CA GLU A 27 17.03 -14.08 -11.02
C GLU A 27 15.87 -13.23 -10.47
N TYR A 28 15.51 -13.42 -9.20
CA TYR A 28 14.42 -12.72 -8.53
C TYR A 28 14.90 -11.57 -7.64
N ALA A 29 16.19 -11.54 -7.34
CA ALA A 29 16.81 -10.48 -6.57
C ALA A 29 18.31 -10.43 -6.85
N HIS A 30 18.86 -9.23 -6.94
CA HIS A 30 20.30 -8.98 -7.02
C HIS A 30 20.72 -8.14 -5.80
N GLY A 31 20.99 -8.84 -4.67
CA GLY A 31 21.22 -8.20 -3.38
C GLY A 31 19.99 -7.39 -2.93
N PRO A 32 20.12 -6.07 -2.66
CA PRO A 32 19.01 -5.22 -2.28
C PRO A 32 18.08 -4.85 -3.46
N VAL A 33 18.46 -5.22 -4.69
CA VAL A 33 17.69 -4.91 -5.90
C VAL A 33 16.66 -6.01 -6.14
N HIS A 34 15.39 -5.72 -5.90
CA HIS A 34 14.27 -6.63 -6.18
C HIS A 34 12.97 -5.86 -6.42
N ASN A 35 12.05 -6.47 -7.17
CA ASN A 35 10.73 -5.91 -7.47
C ASN A 35 9.59 -6.57 -6.68
N ASN A 36 9.91 -7.53 -5.81
CA ASN A 36 8.94 -8.38 -5.12
C ASN A 36 7.86 -7.62 -4.34
N THR A 37 8.22 -6.47 -3.73
CA THR A 37 7.26 -5.64 -2.97
C THR A 37 6.22 -5.01 -3.89
N ALA A 38 6.64 -4.46 -5.03
CA ALA A 38 5.74 -3.86 -6.01
C ALA A 38 4.82 -4.91 -6.65
N GLU A 39 5.35 -6.08 -6.99
CA GLU A 39 4.58 -7.21 -7.51
C GLU A 39 3.55 -7.72 -6.49
N SER A 40 3.95 -7.84 -5.23
CA SER A 40 3.05 -8.25 -4.14
C SER A 40 1.94 -7.24 -3.92
N PHE A 41 2.22 -5.94 -4.01
CA PHE A 41 1.21 -4.89 -3.92
C PHE A 41 0.28 -4.90 -5.14
N GLY A 42 0.81 -5.07 -6.35
CA GLY A 42 0.02 -5.23 -7.58
C GLY A 42 -0.94 -6.42 -7.49
N ALA A 43 -0.45 -7.57 -7.04
CA ALA A 43 -1.28 -8.76 -6.82
C ALA A 43 -2.37 -8.54 -5.75
N LEU A 44 -2.13 -7.68 -4.75
CA LEU A 44 -3.14 -7.31 -3.76
C LEU A 44 -4.24 -6.46 -4.40
N ILE A 45 -3.89 -5.50 -5.25
CA ILE A 45 -4.85 -4.66 -5.99
C ILE A 45 -5.75 -5.54 -6.86
N GLU A 46 -5.18 -6.49 -7.61
CA GLU A 46 -5.95 -7.39 -8.46
C GLU A 46 -6.93 -8.25 -7.65
N ARG A 47 -6.49 -8.82 -6.53
CA ARG A 47 -7.37 -9.57 -5.62
C ARG A 47 -8.48 -8.70 -5.03
N ALA A 48 -8.17 -7.46 -4.64
CA ALA A 48 -9.17 -6.54 -4.10
C ALA A 48 -10.21 -6.15 -5.16
N LYS A 49 -9.77 -5.92 -6.40
CA LYS A 49 -10.66 -5.65 -7.53
C LYS A 49 -11.63 -6.80 -7.79
N GLN A 50 -11.12 -8.04 -7.81
CA GLN A 50 -11.94 -9.21 -8.11
C GLN A 50 -12.85 -9.63 -6.94
N GLY A 51 -12.35 -9.60 -5.70
CA GLY A 51 -13.02 -10.20 -4.55
C GLY A 51 -13.75 -9.22 -3.63
N VAL A 52 -13.38 -7.92 -3.62
CA VAL A 52 -13.95 -6.92 -2.71
C VAL A 52 -14.74 -5.86 -3.45
N PHE A 53 -14.12 -5.22 -4.43
CA PHE A 53 -14.75 -4.07 -5.11
C PHE A 53 -15.54 -4.47 -6.35
N HIS A 54 -15.28 -5.62 -6.96
CA HIS A 54 -15.84 -6.12 -8.23
C HIS A 54 -15.68 -5.15 -9.40
N TYR A 55 -15.83 -3.85 -9.15
CA TYR A 55 -15.65 -2.77 -10.10
C TYR A 55 -14.98 -1.57 -9.43
N MET A 56 -13.96 -1.02 -10.07
CA MET A 56 -13.26 0.19 -9.64
C MET A 56 -13.45 1.28 -10.70
N SER A 57 -14.22 2.32 -10.38
CA SER A 57 -14.43 3.42 -11.32
C SER A 57 -13.18 4.28 -11.45
N ARG A 58 -12.91 4.80 -12.64
CA ARG A 58 -11.78 5.71 -12.90
C ARG A 58 -11.84 6.95 -12.01
N LYS A 59 -13.02 7.51 -11.82
CA LYS A 59 -13.25 8.74 -11.01
C LYS A 59 -12.83 8.55 -9.55
N HIS A 60 -12.95 7.35 -9.00
CA HIS A 60 -12.70 7.07 -7.59
C HIS A 60 -11.54 6.09 -7.35
N THR A 61 -10.71 5.88 -8.38
CA THR A 61 -9.57 4.93 -8.29
C THR A 61 -8.65 5.25 -7.11
N SER A 62 -8.34 6.53 -6.88
CA SER A 62 -7.51 6.96 -5.75
C SER A 62 -8.04 6.47 -4.41
N ARG A 63 -9.35 6.58 -4.17
CA ARG A 63 -9.97 6.14 -2.90
C ARG A 63 -9.85 4.64 -2.66
N TYR A 64 -10.00 3.83 -3.72
CA TYR A 64 -9.79 2.38 -3.62
C TYR A 64 -8.33 2.05 -3.33
N LEU A 65 -7.40 2.76 -3.98
CA LEU A 65 -5.97 2.57 -3.74
C LEU A 65 -5.57 3.02 -2.33
N ASP A 66 -6.15 4.11 -1.81
CA ASP A 66 -5.91 4.58 -0.45
C ASP A 66 -6.38 3.56 0.59
N GLU A 67 -7.54 2.91 0.38
CA GLU A 67 -8.01 1.84 1.26
C GLU A 67 -7.07 0.63 1.23
N ILE A 68 -6.64 0.21 0.04
CA ILE A 68 -5.71 -0.91 -0.13
C ILE A 68 -4.37 -0.58 0.53
N ARG A 69 -3.85 0.64 0.30
CA ARG A 69 -2.63 1.13 0.91
C ARG A 69 -2.73 1.16 2.43
N PHE A 70 -3.82 1.70 2.97
CA PHE A 70 -4.06 1.72 4.41
C PHE A 70 -3.93 0.32 5.01
N ARG A 71 -4.58 -0.68 4.43
CA ARG A 71 -4.48 -2.08 4.88
C ARG A 71 -3.09 -2.67 4.71
N TRP A 72 -2.36 -2.26 3.66
CA TRP A 72 -0.99 -2.68 3.41
C TRP A 72 -0.03 -2.12 4.45
N ASP A 73 -0.14 -0.85 4.79
CA ASP A 73 0.73 -0.16 5.73
C ASP A 73 0.48 -0.60 7.19
N HIS A 74 -0.76 -1.01 7.50
CA HIS A 74 -1.16 -1.49 8.83
C HIS A 74 -0.99 -3.01 9.00
N ARG A 75 0.23 -3.50 8.72
CA ARG A 75 0.62 -4.90 8.93
C ARG A 75 1.85 -4.94 9.83
N LEU A 76 1.90 -5.97 10.67
CA LEU A 76 3.03 -6.24 11.55
C LEU A 76 3.83 -7.45 11.06
N PRO A 77 5.16 -7.42 11.19
CA PRO A 77 5.98 -8.59 10.94
C PRO A 77 5.77 -9.63 12.04
N GLU A 78 5.51 -10.87 11.67
CA GLU A 78 5.39 -12.02 12.56
C GLU A 78 6.35 -13.10 12.11
N GLU A 79 7.12 -13.68 13.05
CA GLU A 79 7.96 -14.83 12.75
C GLU A 79 7.11 -16.09 12.72
N LYS A 80 7.20 -16.83 11.62
CA LYS A 80 6.56 -18.13 11.46
C LYS A 80 7.59 -19.19 11.13
N LEU A 81 7.53 -20.30 11.83
CA LEU A 81 8.30 -21.50 11.49
C LEU A 81 7.61 -22.22 10.33
N THR A 82 8.36 -22.50 9.27
CA THR A 82 7.90 -23.36 8.19
C THR A 82 7.95 -24.83 8.62
N ARG A 83 7.29 -25.72 7.88
CA ARG A 83 7.36 -27.18 8.15
C ARG A 83 8.79 -27.73 8.12
N ALA A 84 9.70 -27.05 7.42
CA ALA A 84 11.13 -27.38 7.36
C ALA A 84 11.96 -26.78 8.51
N GLY A 85 11.33 -26.18 9.53
CA GLY A 85 12.03 -25.55 10.66
C GLY A 85 12.70 -24.21 10.35
N ILE A 86 12.48 -23.64 9.16
CA ILE A 86 13.08 -22.36 8.75
C ILE A 86 12.20 -21.22 9.25
N LYS A 87 12.79 -20.26 9.95
CA LYS A 87 12.11 -19.03 10.36
C LYS A 87 11.84 -18.15 9.13
N LYS A 88 10.58 -17.79 8.93
CA LYS A 88 10.16 -16.86 7.89
C LYS A 88 9.38 -15.70 8.50
N ILE A 89 9.70 -14.48 8.11
CA ILE A 89 8.92 -13.29 8.48
C ILE A 89 7.73 -13.18 7.53
N ILE A 90 6.54 -13.12 8.08
CA ILE A 90 5.28 -12.87 7.34
C ILE A 90 4.66 -11.59 7.85
N MET A 91 4.02 -10.83 6.94
CA MET A 91 3.31 -9.61 7.31
C MET A 91 1.85 -9.95 7.62
N ARG A 92 1.43 -9.71 8.86
CA ARG A 92 0.05 -9.93 9.31
C ARG A 92 -0.70 -8.61 9.48
N PRO A 93 -2.00 -8.55 9.17
CA PRO A 93 -2.79 -7.37 9.47
C PRO A 93 -2.84 -7.12 10.98
N LEU A 94 -2.93 -5.85 11.36
CA LEU A 94 -3.21 -5.46 12.73
C LEU A 94 -4.50 -6.11 13.26
N PRO A 95 -4.60 -6.35 14.58
CA PRO A 95 -5.86 -6.71 15.23
C PRO A 95 -6.97 -5.71 14.87
N VAL A 96 -8.20 -6.19 14.72
CA VAL A 96 -9.33 -5.38 14.25
C VAL A 96 -9.54 -4.12 15.10
N MET A 97 -9.38 -4.20 16.41
CA MET A 97 -9.55 -3.06 17.31
C MET A 97 -8.49 -1.99 17.10
N ASP A 98 -7.25 -2.37 16.83
CA ASP A 98 -6.16 -1.43 16.58
C ASP A 98 -6.32 -0.79 15.19
N LEU A 99 -6.79 -1.57 14.21
CA LEU A 99 -7.12 -1.05 12.89
C LEU A 99 -8.27 -0.03 12.97
N LEU A 100 -9.32 -0.31 13.74
CA LEU A 100 -10.43 0.61 13.98
C LEU A 100 -9.95 1.90 14.67
N ARG A 101 -9.09 1.79 15.67
CA ARG A 101 -8.48 2.97 16.33
C ARG A 101 -7.70 3.81 15.34
N ALA A 102 -6.89 3.18 14.47
CA ALA A 102 -6.13 3.88 13.44
C ALA A 102 -7.04 4.62 12.45
N VAL A 103 -8.16 4.01 12.01
CA VAL A 103 -9.14 4.66 11.14
C VAL A 103 -9.82 5.83 11.86
N LEU A 104 -10.32 5.60 13.07
CA LEU A 104 -11.06 6.62 13.82
C LEU A 104 -10.18 7.81 14.19
N SER A 105 -8.89 7.59 14.53
CA SER A 105 -7.95 8.68 14.81
C SER A 105 -7.72 9.58 13.60
N GLN A 106 -7.77 9.05 12.38
CA GLN A 106 -7.67 9.82 11.15
C GLN A 106 -8.98 10.52 10.74
N ALA A 107 -10.11 10.07 11.26
CA ALA A 107 -11.41 10.67 11.01
C ALA A 107 -11.73 11.87 11.91
N VAL A 108 -11.03 12.00 13.03
CA VAL A 108 -11.23 13.12 13.98
C VAL A 108 -10.94 14.45 13.27
N GLY A 109 -11.88 15.35 13.32
CA GLY A 109 -11.79 16.68 12.68
C GLY A 109 -12.10 16.72 11.18
N LYS A 110 -12.44 15.58 10.57
CA LYS A 110 -12.85 15.52 9.17
C LYS A 110 -14.38 15.45 9.05
N VAL A 111 -14.93 16.30 8.22
CA VAL A 111 -16.37 16.32 7.93
C VAL A 111 -16.57 16.14 6.42
N LEU A 112 -17.38 15.15 6.05
CA LEU A 112 -17.83 14.98 4.67
C LEU A 112 -18.97 15.92 4.38
N GLN A 113 -18.79 16.87 3.47
CA GLN A 113 -19.85 17.74 2.99
C GLN A 113 -20.21 17.40 1.55
N ARG A 114 -21.51 17.25 1.27
CA ARG A 114 -21.99 17.19 -0.11
C ARG A 114 -21.97 18.60 -0.70
N THR A 115 -21.27 18.77 -1.80
CA THR A 115 -21.39 19.97 -2.62
C THR A 115 -22.66 19.90 -3.46
N VAL A 116 -23.17 21.07 -3.90
CA VAL A 116 -24.38 21.17 -4.74
C VAL A 116 -24.23 20.38 -6.05
N GLU A 117 -23.01 20.15 -6.50
CA GLU A 117 -22.67 19.38 -7.71
C GLU A 117 -22.58 17.86 -7.47
N GLY A 118 -22.91 17.38 -6.27
CA GLY A 118 -22.89 15.93 -5.93
C GLY A 118 -21.51 15.32 -5.71
N SER A 119 -20.43 16.10 -5.73
CA SER A 119 -19.10 15.68 -5.31
C SER A 119 -18.96 15.81 -3.79
N VAL A 120 -18.30 14.82 -3.18
CA VAL A 120 -17.96 14.87 -1.75
C VAL A 120 -16.58 15.49 -1.63
N VAL A 121 -16.46 16.57 -0.88
CA VAL A 121 -15.19 17.24 -0.58
C VAL A 121 -14.85 17.01 0.88
N ASP A 122 -13.65 16.48 1.13
CA ASP A 122 -13.12 16.37 2.48
C ASP A 122 -12.63 17.76 2.91
N LYS A 123 -13.28 18.37 3.89
CA LYS A 123 -12.77 19.58 4.55
C LYS A 123 -12.04 19.16 5.82
N GLU A 124 -10.77 19.50 5.91
CA GLU A 124 -10.05 19.48 7.17
C GLU A 124 -10.44 20.71 8.00
N TYR A 125 -11.01 20.49 9.16
CA TYR A 125 -11.15 21.54 10.16
C TYR A 125 -9.89 21.57 11.01
N PRO A 126 -9.26 22.72 11.25
CA PRO A 126 -8.14 22.82 12.15
C PRO A 126 -8.65 22.60 13.59
N LEU A 127 -8.71 21.36 14.03
CA LEU A 127 -8.88 21.02 15.43
C LEU A 127 -7.52 20.95 16.08
N LEU A 128 -7.25 21.98 16.92
CA LEU A 128 -6.30 21.99 18.03
C LEU A 128 -4.98 21.24 17.76
N GLN A 129 -4.01 21.97 17.31
CA GLN A 129 -2.59 21.64 17.40
C GLN A 129 -2.17 21.44 18.87
N ASN A 130 -2.56 20.33 19.47
CA ASN A 130 -1.94 19.84 20.73
C ASN A 130 -2.52 18.46 21.04
N GLN A 131 -1.88 17.44 20.51
CA GLN A 131 -1.66 16.10 21.04
C GLN A 131 -1.32 15.16 19.88
N GLN A 132 -0.07 15.18 19.47
CA GLN A 132 0.46 14.01 18.77
C GLN A 132 0.66 12.91 19.84
N PRO A 133 -0.02 11.76 19.74
CA PRO A 133 0.42 10.60 20.48
C PRO A 133 1.73 10.14 19.84
N SER A 134 2.77 10.14 20.64
CA SER A 134 4.07 9.55 20.33
C SER A 134 3.92 8.03 20.17
N PHE A 135 3.55 7.60 18.99
CA PHE A 135 3.60 6.20 18.58
C PHE A 135 4.52 6.09 17.37
N CYS A 136 5.83 6.10 17.64
CA CYS A 136 6.89 5.52 16.82
C CYS A 136 8.21 5.55 17.59
N ARG A 137 8.51 4.47 18.25
CA ARG A 137 9.86 3.93 18.39
C ARG A 137 9.80 2.42 18.32
#